data_947ff785c0f5852f2017159de55ba0d0
#
_entry.id   947ff785c0f5852f2017159de55ba0d0
#
_cell.length_a   1.000
_cell.length_b   1.000
_cell.length_c   1.000
_cell.angle_alpha   90.00
_cell.angle_beta   90.00
_cell.angle_gamma   90.00
#
_symmetry.space_group_name_H-M   'P 1'
#
loop_
_entity.id
_entity.type
_entity.pdbx_description
1 polymer ?
#
loop_
_entity_poly.entity_id
_entity_poly.type
_entity_poly.pdbx_seq_one_letter_code
_entity_poly.pdbx_strand_id
1 'polypeptide(L)'
;MPQGTSPASTGQDAPATSGVKEQRVTKQRLAVSAALDELDDFVSTQELYRLLQNKGISVSLATAYRILQSLADDGLIDVLRNGDGEAVYRRCAVTGHHHHLLCRNCGKAEEVEAPAVETWAARTATEHGFTEVAHTVEIFGLCPECTAKKAAGKL
;
A
#
# COMPACT_ATOMS: atom_id res chain seq x y z
N MET A 1 -53.62 25.13 46.90
CA MET A 1 -53.94 23.74 46.77
C MET A 1 -53.45 23.26 45.44
N PRO A 2 -52.91 22.05 45.37
CA PRO A 2 -51.50 21.73 45.17
C PRO A 2 -51.24 21.37 43.70
N GLN A 3 -50.06 21.75 43.11
CA GLN A 3 -48.84 20.96 43.14
C GLN A 3 -48.87 19.69 42.30
N GLY A 4 -48.38 19.75 41.12
CA GLY A 4 -48.04 18.59 40.31
C GLY A 4 -46.61 18.80 39.77
N THR A 5 -45.63 18.35 40.53
CA THR A 5 -44.25 18.28 40.10
C THR A 5 -44.04 17.06 39.23
N SER A 6 -43.70 17.23 37.96
CA SER A 6 -43.13 16.19 37.13
C SER A 6 -41.62 16.20 37.22
N PRO A 7 -40.99 15.04 37.40
CA PRO A 7 -39.53 14.97 37.36
C PRO A 7 -39.04 14.90 35.91
N ALA A 8 -37.97 15.66 35.68
CA ALA A 8 -37.24 15.66 34.43
C ALA A 8 -36.58 14.30 34.18
N SER A 9 -36.86 13.75 32.98
CA SER A 9 -36.15 12.61 32.45
C SER A 9 -34.83 13.10 31.86
N THR A 10 -33.73 12.79 32.53
CA THR A 10 -32.38 12.94 32.02
C THR A 10 -32.14 11.83 30.98
N GLY A 11 -32.29 12.19 29.73
CA GLY A 11 -31.77 11.39 28.64
C GLY A 11 -30.25 11.47 28.63
N GLN A 12 -29.59 10.39 29.04
CA GLN A 12 -28.15 10.24 28.85
C GLN A 12 -27.92 9.87 27.38
N ASP A 13 -27.46 10.82 26.61
CA ASP A 13 -26.88 10.57 25.30
C ASP A 13 -25.58 9.78 25.51
N ALA A 14 -25.63 8.48 25.24
CA ALA A 14 -24.44 7.67 25.12
C ALA A 14 -23.64 8.13 23.90
N PRO A 15 -22.32 8.32 24.01
CA PRO A 15 -21.51 8.66 22.83
C PRO A 15 -21.59 7.53 21.82
N ALA A 16 -21.98 7.85 20.61
CA ALA A 16 -21.91 6.94 19.48
C ALA A 16 -20.46 6.52 19.28
N THR A 17 -20.10 5.34 19.73
CA THR A 17 -18.86 4.68 19.36
C THR A 17 -18.90 4.49 17.86
N SER A 18 -18.08 5.25 17.13
CA SER A 18 -17.79 4.99 15.73
C SER A 18 -17.19 3.58 15.66
N GLY A 19 -18.03 2.60 15.34
CA GLY A 19 -17.59 1.24 15.13
C GLY A 19 -16.66 1.24 13.93
N VAL A 20 -15.35 1.19 14.18
CA VAL A 20 -14.39 0.68 13.21
C VAL A 20 -14.93 -0.68 12.85
N LYS A 21 -15.45 -0.82 11.62
CA LYS A 21 -15.88 -2.11 11.09
C LYS A 21 -14.63 -2.97 11.04
N GLU A 22 -14.49 -3.82 12.03
CA GLU A 22 -13.44 -4.83 12.07
C GLU A 22 -13.59 -5.67 10.81
N GLN A 23 -12.72 -5.39 9.81
CA GLN A 23 -12.78 -6.09 8.53
C GLN A 23 -12.52 -7.56 8.79
N ARG A 24 -13.54 -8.36 8.60
CA ARG A 24 -13.48 -9.81 8.81
C ARG A 24 -12.42 -10.38 7.89
N VAL A 25 -11.28 -10.78 8.47
CA VAL A 25 -10.18 -11.40 7.73
C VAL A 25 -10.68 -12.72 7.15
N THR A 26 -10.73 -12.81 5.82
CA THR A 26 -11.15 -14.02 5.11
C THR A 26 -9.95 -14.92 4.83
N LYS A 27 -10.20 -16.20 4.58
CA LYS A 27 -9.15 -17.15 4.15
C LYS A 27 -8.43 -16.67 2.89
N GLN A 28 -9.16 -16.04 1.96
CA GLN A 28 -8.60 -15.50 0.73
C GLN A 28 -7.65 -14.31 1.00
N ARG A 29 -8.02 -13.41 1.93
CA ARG A 29 -7.15 -12.30 2.34
C ARG A 29 -5.86 -12.80 2.96
N LEU A 30 -5.93 -13.79 3.84
CA LEU A 30 -4.75 -14.43 4.43
C LEU A 30 -3.85 -15.07 3.37
N ALA A 31 -4.44 -15.78 2.41
CA ALA A 31 -3.69 -16.43 1.34
C ALA A 31 -2.99 -15.42 0.42
N VAL A 32 -3.65 -14.32 0.07
CA VAL A 32 -3.05 -13.21 -0.71
C VAL A 32 -1.91 -12.57 0.08
N SER A 33 -2.12 -12.30 1.36
CA SER A 33 -1.09 -11.72 2.23
C SER A 33 0.13 -12.62 2.32
N ALA A 34 -0.06 -13.93 2.57
CA ALA A 34 1.03 -14.90 2.64
C ALA A 34 1.79 -15.04 1.31
N ALA A 35 1.09 -14.96 0.18
CA ALA A 35 1.73 -15.01 -1.13
C ALA A 35 2.62 -13.78 -1.39
N LEU A 36 2.23 -12.59 -0.90
CA LEU A 36 3.05 -11.39 -0.97
C LEU A 36 4.30 -11.47 -0.08
N ASP A 37 4.22 -12.15 1.07
CA ASP A 37 5.35 -12.32 1.98
C ASP A 37 6.49 -13.18 1.38
N GLU A 38 6.20 -13.96 0.34
CA GLU A 38 7.17 -14.77 -0.37
C GLU A 38 7.84 -14.05 -1.55
N LEU A 39 7.43 -12.82 -1.85
CA LEU A 39 7.89 -12.06 -3.00
C LEU A 39 8.77 -10.88 -2.57
N ASP A 40 9.93 -10.78 -3.19
CA ASP A 40 10.88 -9.70 -2.93
C ASP A 40 10.65 -8.49 -3.84
N ASP A 41 9.97 -8.67 -4.96
CA ASP A 41 9.74 -7.64 -5.98
C ASP A 41 8.28 -7.18 -6.04
N PHE A 42 8.05 -6.02 -6.63
CA PHE A 42 6.70 -5.56 -6.93
C PHE A 42 6.04 -6.44 -7.99
N VAL A 43 4.80 -6.82 -7.75
CA VAL A 43 4.02 -7.66 -8.65
C VAL A 43 2.69 -7.03 -8.98
N SER A 44 2.23 -7.23 -10.22
CA SER A 44 0.89 -6.85 -10.64
C SER A 44 -0.17 -7.79 -10.05
N THR A 45 -1.42 -7.35 -10.08
CA THR A 45 -2.54 -8.21 -9.67
C THR A 45 -2.60 -9.50 -10.50
N GLN A 46 -2.30 -9.42 -11.80
CA GLN A 46 -2.32 -10.59 -12.67
C GLN A 46 -1.21 -11.59 -12.37
N GLU A 47 0.00 -11.10 -12.09
CA GLU A 47 1.13 -11.95 -11.70
C GLU A 47 0.83 -12.67 -10.39
N LEU A 48 0.34 -11.95 -9.39
CA LEU A 48 -0.06 -12.53 -8.12
C LEU A 48 -1.20 -13.54 -8.30
N TYR A 49 -2.19 -13.23 -9.14
CA TYR A 49 -3.30 -14.14 -9.44
C TYR A 49 -2.78 -15.47 -10.04
N ARG A 50 -1.86 -15.42 -11.01
CA ARG A 50 -1.24 -16.63 -11.58
C ARG A 50 -0.51 -17.46 -10.53
N LEU A 51 0.24 -16.77 -9.64
CA LEU A 51 0.94 -17.44 -8.55
C LEU A 51 -0.03 -18.15 -7.60
N LEU A 52 -1.15 -17.51 -7.24
CA LEU A 52 -2.18 -18.11 -6.40
C LEU A 52 -2.83 -19.33 -7.09
N GLN A 53 -3.13 -19.23 -8.38
CA GLN A 53 -3.66 -20.35 -9.15
C GLN A 53 -2.68 -21.54 -9.18
N ASN A 54 -1.40 -21.30 -9.40
CA ASN A 54 -0.35 -22.32 -9.40
C ASN A 54 -0.21 -23.01 -8.03
N LYS A 55 -0.52 -22.30 -6.94
CA LYS A 55 -0.56 -22.85 -5.57
C LYS A 55 -1.88 -23.54 -5.24
N GLY A 56 -2.82 -23.62 -6.17
CA GLY A 56 -4.14 -24.22 -5.95
C GLY A 56 -5.06 -23.38 -5.05
N ILE A 57 -4.77 -22.10 -4.90
CA ILE A 57 -5.56 -21.18 -4.10
C ILE A 57 -6.68 -20.58 -4.96
N SER A 58 -7.91 -20.91 -4.62
CA SER A 58 -9.09 -20.43 -5.35
C SER A 58 -9.45 -19.01 -4.94
N VAL A 59 -9.12 -18.06 -5.81
CA VAL A 59 -9.52 -16.65 -5.71
C VAL A 59 -9.76 -16.12 -7.12
N SER A 60 -10.77 -15.29 -7.31
CA SER A 60 -10.97 -14.62 -8.60
C SER A 60 -10.03 -13.43 -8.78
N LEU A 61 -9.75 -13.05 -10.02
CA LEU A 61 -8.94 -11.87 -10.32
C LEU A 61 -9.54 -10.60 -9.68
N ALA A 62 -10.86 -10.42 -9.76
CA ALA A 62 -11.55 -9.29 -9.17
C ALA A 62 -11.42 -9.28 -7.63
N THR A 63 -11.47 -10.44 -6.99
CA THR A 63 -11.28 -10.57 -5.54
C THR A 63 -9.84 -10.29 -5.15
N ALA A 64 -8.86 -10.80 -5.90
CA ALA A 64 -7.44 -10.49 -5.68
C ALA A 64 -7.17 -8.98 -5.77
N TYR A 65 -7.73 -8.32 -6.77
CA TYR A 65 -7.64 -6.87 -6.92
C TYR A 65 -8.19 -6.11 -5.70
N ARG A 66 -9.40 -6.47 -5.24
CA ARG A 66 -10.01 -5.83 -4.05
C ARG A 66 -9.24 -6.07 -2.77
N ILE A 67 -8.65 -7.26 -2.61
CA ILE A 67 -7.84 -7.59 -1.43
C ILE A 67 -6.55 -6.76 -1.45
N LEU A 68 -5.85 -6.68 -2.59
CA LEU A 68 -4.65 -5.88 -2.73
C LEU A 68 -4.91 -4.40 -2.45
N GLN A 69 -5.98 -3.85 -2.99
CA GLN A 69 -6.39 -2.48 -2.73
C GLN A 69 -6.67 -2.24 -1.24
N SER A 70 -7.39 -3.15 -0.59
CA SER A 70 -7.65 -3.06 0.85
C SER A 70 -6.39 -3.16 1.69
N LEU A 71 -5.44 -4.05 1.34
CA LEU A 71 -4.17 -4.14 2.04
C LEU A 71 -3.33 -2.87 1.90
N ALA A 72 -3.35 -2.24 0.72
CA ALA A 72 -2.67 -0.98 0.46
C ALA A 72 -3.33 0.18 1.24
N ASP A 73 -4.66 0.27 1.26
CA ASP A 73 -5.41 1.27 2.00
C ASP A 73 -5.18 1.16 3.52
N ASP A 74 -4.98 -0.06 4.02
CA ASP A 74 -4.63 -0.34 5.41
C ASP A 74 -3.13 -0.08 5.73
N GLY A 75 -2.32 0.29 4.75
CA GLY A 75 -0.89 0.55 4.90
C GLY A 75 -0.06 -0.72 5.15
N LEU A 76 -0.58 -1.90 4.83
CA LEU A 76 0.09 -3.19 5.05
C LEU A 76 1.00 -3.61 3.89
N ILE A 77 0.78 -3.03 2.73
CA ILE A 77 1.61 -3.21 1.54
C ILE A 77 1.78 -1.88 0.82
N ASP A 78 2.85 -1.76 0.06
CA ASP A 78 3.07 -0.61 -0.81
C ASP A 78 2.47 -0.86 -2.19
N VAL A 79 2.01 0.22 -2.79
CA VAL A 79 1.52 0.25 -4.17
C VAL A 79 2.21 1.38 -4.91
N LEU A 80 2.66 1.08 -6.11
CA LEU A 80 3.17 2.10 -7.03
C LEU A 80 2.68 1.81 -8.46
N ARG A 81 2.86 2.76 -9.36
CA ARG A 81 2.59 2.56 -10.77
C ARG A 81 3.89 2.36 -11.53
N ASN A 82 3.98 1.27 -12.28
CA ASN A 82 5.12 0.99 -13.14
C ASN A 82 5.14 1.91 -14.38
N GLY A 83 6.15 1.72 -15.25
CA GLY A 83 6.32 2.53 -16.46
C GLY A 83 5.13 2.46 -17.43
N ASP A 84 4.30 1.43 -17.36
CA ASP A 84 3.09 1.22 -18.17
C ASP A 84 1.83 1.78 -17.50
N GLY A 85 1.96 2.36 -16.31
CA GLY A 85 0.87 2.91 -15.51
C GLY A 85 0.05 1.86 -14.75
N GLU A 86 0.49 0.60 -14.75
CA GLU A 86 -0.14 -0.49 -14.01
C GLU A 86 0.21 -0.41 -12.52
N ALA A 87 -0.76 -0.65 -11.64
CA ALA A 87 -0.52 -0.75 -10.22
C ALA A 87 0.21 -2.06 -9.89
N VAL A 88 1.32 -1.94 -9.17
CA VAL A 88 2.12 -3.06 -8.68
C VAL A 88 2.28 -2.97 -7.17
N TYR A 89 2.36 -4.11 -6.51
CA TYR A 89 2.24 -4.23 -5.07
C TYR A 89 3.42 -5.01 -4.48
N ARG A 90 3.87 -4.61 -3.31
CA ARG A 90 4.92 -5.29 -2.54
C ARG A 90 4.69 -5.10 -1.05
N ARG A 91 5.01 -6.12 -0.26
CA ARG A 91 5.19 -5.95 1.18
C ARG A 91 6.63 -5.55 1.44
N CYS A 92 6.85 -4.30 1.83
CA CYS A 92 8.17 -3.80 2.17
C CYS A 92 8.55 -4.15 3.61
N ALA A 93 9.85 -4.33 3.85
CA ALA A 93 10.38 -4.61 5.18
C ALA A 93 10.28 -3.40 6.11
N VAL A 94 10.38 -2.21 5.54
CA VAL A 94 10.26 -0.94 6.25
C VAL A 94 8.81 -0.49 6.26
N THR A 95 8.26 -0.25 7.44
CA THR A 95 6.87 0.22 7.61
C THR A 95 6.75 1.74 7.67
N GLY A 96 7.88 2.46 7.74
CA GLY A 96 7.94 3.92 7.72
C GLY A 96 7.98 4.50 6.31
N HIS A 97 8.14 5.82 6.24
CA HIS A 97 8.34 6.51 4.97
C HIS A 97 9.66 6.08 4.32
N HIS A 98 9.60 5.60 3.10
CA HIS A 98 10.74 5.15 2.31
C HIS A 98 10.46 5.35 0.82
N HIS A 99 11.47 5.16 0.01
CA HIS A 99 11.42 5.34 -1.44
C HIS A 99 11.84 4.06 -2.14
N HIS A 100 11.57 3.98 -3.43
CA HIS A 100 11.90 2.80 -4.22
C HIS A 100 12.73 3.14 -5.44
N LEU A 101 13.71 2.27 -5.73
CA LEU A 101 14.39 2.18 -7.02
C LEU A 101 13.90 0.93 -7.73
N LEU A 102 13.27 1.09 -8.88
CA LEU A 102 12.58 0.02 -9.59
C LEU A 102 13.16 -0.21 -10.98
N CYS A 103 13.42 -1.48 -11.32
CA CYS A 103 13.78 -1.84 -12.68
C CYS A 103 12.53 -1.87 -13.57
N ARG A 104 12.49 -1.01 -14.58
CA ARG A 104 11.36 -0.91 -15.52
C ARG A 104 11.17 -2.14 -16.41
N ASN A 105 12.16 -3.04 -16.48
CA ASN A 105 12.10 -4.22 -17.31
C ASN A 105 11.68 -5.50 -16.56
N CYS A 106 12.29 -5.77 -15.40
CA CYS A 106 12.03 -7.01 -14.67
C CYS A 106 11.28 -6.83 -13.34
N GLY A 107 11.01 -5.59 -12.93
CA GLY A 107 10.29 -5.32 -11.68
C GLY A 107 11.15 -5.40 -10.42
N LYS A 108 12.44 -5.77 -10.52
CA LYS A 108 13.34 -5.78 -9.35
C LYS A 108 13.31 -4.44 -8.64
N ALA A 109 13.09 -4.46 -7.34
CA ALA A 109 12.94 -3.28 -6.51
C ALA A 109 13.94 -3.26 -5.36
N GLU A 110 14.43 -2.07 -5.05
CA GLU A 110 15.24 -1.79 -3.87
C GLU A 110 14.59 -0.68 -3.06
N GLU A 111 14.51 -0.85 -1.74
CA GLU A 111 14.11 0.20 -0.83
C GLU A 111 15.29 1.13 -0.60
N VAL A 112 15.08 2.44 -0.72
CA VAL A 112 16.12 3.43 -0.56
C VAL A 112 15.72 4.51 0.43
N GLU A 113 16.68 4.96 1.22
CA GLU A 113 16.55 6.13 2.06
C GLU A 113 17.06 7.35 1.28
N ALA A 114 16.38 8.49 1.43
CA ALA A 114 16.73 9.71 0.73
C ALA A 114 16.77 10.93 1.67
N PRO A 115 17.69 10.99 2.66
CA PRO A 115 17.71 12.07 3.66
C PRO A 115 17.79 13.47 3.04
N ALA A 116 18.48 13.61 1.92
CA ALA A 116 18.57 14.88 1.19
C ALA A 116 17.22 15.31 0.61
N VAL A 117 16.42 14.37 0.13
CA VAL A 117 15.05 14.63 -0.39
C VAL A 117 14.14 15.02 0.76
N GLU A 118 14.23 14.33 1.90
CA GLU A 118 13.44 14.65 3.10
C GLU A 118 13.71 16.07 3.57
N THR A 119 15.00 16.42 3.68
CA THR A 119 15.42 17.75 4.11
C THR A 119 14.95 18.82 3.12
N TRP A 120 15.08 18.57 1.83
CA TRP A 120 14.65 19.49 0.79
C TRP A 120 13.13 19.69 0.81
N ALA A 121 12.36 18.62 0.91
CA ALA A 121 10.89 18.68 0.94
C ALA A 121 10.39 19.46 2.17
N ALA A 122 10.93 19.17 3.36
CA ALA A 122 10.58 19.87 4.58
C ALA A 122 10.91 21.38 4.51
N ARG A 123 12.08 21.73 4.00
CA ARG A 123 12.48 23.14 3.80
C ARG A 123 11.55 23.84 2.82
N THR A 124 11.29 23.23 1.67
CA THR A 124 10.40 23.80 0.65
C THR A 124 8.99 24.04 1.20
N ALA A 125 8.44 23.09 1.94
CA ALA A 125 7.16 23.26 2.60
C ALA A 125 7.15 24.48 3.56
N THR A 126 8.17 24.58 4.40
CA THR A 126 8.31 25.68 5.36
C THR A 126 8.44 27.05 4.67
N GLU A 127 9.28 27.12 3.63
CA GLU A 127 9.49 28.35 2.84
C GLU A 127 8.21 28.87 2.19
N HIS A 128 7.30 27.97 1.84
CA HIS A 128 6.02 28.31 1.20
C HIS A 128 4.81 28.29 2.17
N GLY A 129 5.03 28.04 3.45
CA GLY A 129 3.97 28.05 4.48
C GLY A 129 3.00 26.85 4.41
N PHE A 130 3.43 25.71 3.80
CA PHE A 130 2.62 24.50 3.73
C PHE A 130 2.81 23.64 4.97
N THR A 131 1.73 23.03 5.44
CA THR A 131 1.68 22.08 6.56
C THR A 131 1.12 20.74 6.10
N GLU A 132 1.34 19.67 6.88
CA GLU A 132 0.87 18.33 6.59
C GLU A 132 1.32 17.82 5.21
N VAL A 133 2.57 18.11 4.86
CA VAL A 133 3.14 17.82 3.54
C VAL A 133 3.52 16.34 3.46
N ALA A 134 3.09 15.67 2.40
CA ALA A 134 3.52 14.34 2.02
C ALA A 134 4.21 14.39 0.65
N HIS A 135 5.11 13.46 0.40
CA HIS A 135 5.74 13.30 -0.90
C HIS A 135 6.00 11.82 -1.19
N THR A 136 6.14 11.51 -2.46
CA THR A 136 6.60 10.20 -2.94
C THR A 136 7.74 10.41 -3.92
N VAL A 137 8.77 9.58 -3.82
CA VAL A 137 9.87 9.55 -4.78
C VAL A 137 10.07 8.12 -5.22
N GLU A 138 9.95 7.89 -6.51
CA GLU A 138 10.15 6.61 -7.14
C GLU A 138 11.13 6.80 -8.29
N ILE A 139 12.18 5.98 -8.32
CA ILE A 139 13.24 6.06 -9.32
C ILE A 139 13.14 4.83 -10.21
N PHE A 140 13.03 5.04 -11.52
CA PHE A 140 12.94 3.98 -12.50
C PHE A 140 14.20 3.90 -13.35
N GLY A 141 14.75 2.69 -13.48
CA GLY A 141 15.96 2.45 -14.26
C GLY A 141 15.98 1.04 -14.84
N LEU A 142 17.16 0.58 -15.21
CA LEU A 142 17.45 -0.82 -15.51
C LEU A 142 18.39 -1.36 -14.44
N CYS A 143 18.05 -2.49 -13.84
CA CYS A 143 18.97 -3.16 -12.93
C CYS A 143 20.23 -3.65 -13.67
N PRO A 144 21.32 -4.00 -12.97
CA PRO A 144 22.57 -4.42 -13.61
C PRO A 144 22.40 -5.57 -14.61
N GLU A 145 21.57 -6.55 -14.27
CA GLU A 145 21.28 -7.69 -15.16
C GLU A 145 20.55 -7.27 -16.45
N CYS A 146 19.55 -6.41 -16.32
CA CYS A 146 18.80 -5.89 -17.47
C CYS A 146 19.66 -4.94 -18.32
N THR A 147 20.53 -4.18 -17.68
CA THR A 147 21.53 -3.35 -18.40
C THR A 147 22.45 -4.22 -19.23
N ALA A 148 22.97 -5.30 -18.67
CA ALA A 148 23.82 -6.24 -19.38
C ALA A 148 23.08 -6.95 -20.54
N LYS A 149 21.82 -7.36 -20.32
CA LYS A 149 20.98 -7.94 -21.38
C LYS A 149 20.74 -6.96 -22.53
N LYS A 150 20.48 -5.71 -22.21
CA LYS A 150 20.29 -4.65 -23.21
C LYS A 150 21.56 -4.43 -24.03
N ALA A 151 22.72 -4.34 -23.38
CA ALA A 151 24.01 -4.20 -24.05
C ALA A 151 24.32 -5.38 -24.98
N ALA A 152 23.85 -6.59 -24.63
CA ALA A 152 23.99 -7.81 -25.45
C ALA A 152 22.90 -7.97 -26.52
N GLY A 153 21.98 -7.01 -26.69
CA GLY A 153 20.88 -7.08 -27.64
C GLY A 153 19.83 -8.15 -27.30
N LYS A 154 19.70 -8.50 -26.02
CA LYS A 154 18.79 -9.56 -25.50
C LYS A 154 17.57 -9.00 -24.76
N LEU A 155 17.32 -7.71 -24.91
CA LEU A 155 16.22 -6.99 -24.25
C LEU A 155 15.39 -6.25 -25.29
#